data_605c15be1d8069961f3f649e13e3c587
#
_entry.id   605c15be1d8069961f3f649e13e3c587
#
_cell.length_a   1.000
_cell.length_b   1.000
_cell.length_c   1.000
_cell.angle_alpha   90.00
_cell.angle_beta   90.00
_cell.angle_gamma   90.00
#
_symmetry.space_group_name_H-M   'P 1'
#
loop_
_entity.id
_entity.type
_entity.pdbx_description
1 polymer ?
#
loop_
_entity_poly.entity_id
_entity_poly.type
_entity_poly.pdbx_seq_one_letter_code
_entity_poly.pdbx_strand_id
1 'polypeptide(L)'
;MKMFFLVYPDYFDTRITSEVKQAGYKKYTKVRGTTGAGDETSPKLGTPHAPGKNNILLIAVPDEEIPHLLEFVRKMRRDHPTGGFRAFTFPLEECI
;
A
#
# COMPACT_ATOMS: atom_id res chain seq x y z
N MET A 1 5.89 16.96 6.29
CA MET A 1 4.81 16.07 5.75
C MET A 1 5.33 15.24 4.60
N LYS A 2 4.95 13.99 4.60
CA LYS A 2 5.26 13.06 3.50
C LYS A 2 4.00 12.35 3.07
N MET A 3 4.00 11.88 1.83
CA MET A 3 2.98 10.96 1.35
C MET A 3 3.50 9.54 1.53
N PHE A 4 2.73 8.73 2.24
CA PHE A 4 2.92 7.28 2.29
C PHE A 4 2.03 6.66 1.22
N PHE A 5 2.64 5.92 0.30
CA PHE A 5 1.99 5.36 -0.89
C PHE A 5 2.19 3.85 -0.83
N LEU A 6 1.13 3.10 -0.56
CA LEU A 6 1.19 1.65 -0.41
C LEU A 6 0.45 0.97 -1.55
N VAL A 7 1.14 0.08 -2.25
CA VAL A 7 0.55 -0.79 -3.27
C VAL A 7 0.43 -2.19 -2.68
N TYR A 8 -0.75 -2.79 -2.78
CA TYR A 8 -1.02 -4.10 -2.20
C TYR A 8 -2.07 -4.86 -3.02
N PRO A 9 -2.09 -6.20 -2.93
CA PRO A 9 -3.11 -6.99 -3.63
C PRO A 9 -4.52 -6.63 -3.13
N ASP A 10 -5.48 -6.55 -4.05
CA ASP A 10 -6.84 -6.15 -3.72
C ASP A 10 -7.51 -7.08 -2.70
N TYR A 11 -7.18 -8.36 -2.69
CA TYR A 11 -7.76 -9.31 -1.73
C TYR A 11 -7.31 -9.07 -0.29
N PHE A 12 -6.28 -8.25 -0.06
CA PHE A 12 -5.88 -7.82 1.29
C PHE A 12 -6.57 -6.54 1.74
N ASP A 13 -7.46 -5.97 0.94
CA ASP A 13 -8.00 -4.63 1.22
C ASP A 13 -8.66 -4.49 2.58
N THR A 14 -9.50 -5.43 2.96
CA THR A 14 -10.19 -5.38 4.26
C THR A 14 -9.18 -5.40 5.41
N ARG A 15 -8.18 -6.28 5.33
CA ARG A 15 -7.17 -6.40 6.37
C ARG A 15 -6.29 -5.15 6.47
N ILE A 16 -5.82 -4.65 5.33
CA ILE A 16 -4.97 -3.45 5.29
C ILE A 16 -5.74 -2.25 5.87
N THR A 17 -6.98 -2.05 5.44
CA THR A 17 -7.80 -0.94 5.92
C THR A 17 -8.04 -1.03 7.43
N SER A 18 -8.36 -2.24 7.91
CA SER A 18 -8.59 -2.46 9.34
C SER A 18 -7.34 -2.16 10.17
N GLU A 19 -6.20 -2.69 9.78
CA GLU A 19 -4.95 -2.50 10.52
C GLU A 19 -4.48 -1.05 10.51
N VAL A 20 -4.63 -0.37 9.39
CA VAL A 20 -4.28 1.05 9.27
C VAL A 20 -5.17 1.91 10.19
N LYS A 21 -6.47 1.63 10.24
CA LYS A 21 -7.39 2.32 11.16
C LYS A 21 -7.05 2.06 12.61
N GLN A 22 -6.75 0.81 12.96
CA GLN A 22 -6.38 0.44 14.33
C GLN A 22 -5.09 1.12 14.77
N ALA A 23 -4.17 1.38 13.85
CA ALA A 23 -2.94 2.10 14.12
C ALA A 23 -3.16 3.62 14.25
N GLY A 24 -4.37 4.10 14.04
CA GLY A 24 -4.72 5.52 14.22
C GLY A 24 -4.81 6.33 12.93
N TYR A 25 -4.60 5.73 11.78
CA TYR A 25 -4.65 6.42 10.50
C TYR A 25 -6.06 6.33 9.91
N LYS A 26 -6.89 7.31 10.24
CA LYS A 26 -8.30 7.33 9.84
C LYS A 26 -8.58 8.13 8.57
N LYS A 27 -7.59 8.90 8.12
CA LYS A 27 -7.70 9.74 6.93
C LYS A 27 -6.80 9.18 5.83
N TYR A 28 -7.39 8.71 4.76
CA TYR A 28 -6.65 8.12 3.65
C TYR A 28 -7.45 8.25 2.36
N THR A 29 -6.74 8.13 1.24
CA THR A 29 -7.35 8.01 -0.07
C THR A 29 -6.97 6.64 -0.62
N LYS A 30 -7.90 5.98 -1.28
CA LYS A 30 -7.71 4.66 -1.83
C LYS A 30 -8.01 4.67 -3.32
N VAL A 31 -7.14 4.05 -4.11
CA VAL A 31 -7.38 3.78 -5.53
C VAL A 31 -7.52 2.28 -5.69
N ARG A 32 -8.64 1.85 -6.22
CA ARG A 32 -8.97 0.42 -6.34
C ARG A 32 -8.75 -0.09 -7.76
N GLY A 33 -8.40 -1.37 -7.87
CA GLY A 33 -8.42 -2.07 -9.13
C GLY A 33 -7.34 -1.63 -10.11
N THR A 34 -6.16 -1.31 -9.60
CA THR A 34 -5.03 -0.92 -10.45
C THR A 34 -4.31 -2.16 -10.99
N THR A 35 -3.61 -2.00 -12.09
CA THR A 35 -2.82 -3.06 -12.71
C THR A 35 -1.34 -2.76 -12.54
N GLY A 36 -0.51 -3.81 -12.61
CA GLY A 36 0.92 -3.62 -12.49
C GLY A 36 1.70 -4.91 -12.66
N ALA A 37 3.01 -4.79 -12.76
CA ALA A 37 3.93 -5.91 -12.83
C ALA A 37 5.20 -5.56 -12.05
N GLY A 38 5.78 -6.55 -11.40
CA GLY A 38 7.02 -6.41 -10.65
C GLY A 38 7.88 -7.65 -10.79
N ASP A 39 9.06 -7.60 -10.25
CA ASP A 39 10.04 -8.68 -10.37
C ASP A 39 9.76 -9.84 -9.41
N GLU A 40 9.09 -9.58 -8.29
CA GLU A 40 8.92 -10.53 -7.19
C GLU A 40 7.61 -11.28 -7.23
N THR A 41 6.64 -10.85 -8.05
CA THR A 41 5.31 -11.45 -8.11
C THR A 41 4.84 -11.57 -9.56
N SER A 42 3.81 -12.39 -9.76
CA SER A 42 3.15 -12.45 -11.06
C SER A 42 2.50 -11.11 -11.41
N PRO A 43 2.48 -10.73 -12.69
CA PRO A 43 1.78 -9.52 -13.12
C PRO A 43 0.31 -9.53 -12.70
N LYS A 44 -0.21 -8.36 -12.35
CA LYS A 44 -1.62 -8.16 -11.99
C LYS A 44 -2.25 -7.19 -12.99
N LEU A 45 -2.83 -7.76 -14.04
CA LEU A 45 -3.32 -6.99 -15.18
C LEU A 45 -4.85 -7.07 -15.32
N GLY A 46 -5.51 -7.84 -14.45
CA GLY A 46 -6.95 -8.02 -14.52
C GLY A 46 -7.43 -8.81 -15.74
N THR A 47 -6.55 -9.62 -16.33
CA THR A 47 -6.86 -10.45 -17.50
C THR A 47 -6.87 -11.93 -17.12
N PRO A 48 -7.40 -12.83 -17.97
CA PRO A 48 -7.38 -14.27 -17.69
C PRO A 48 -5.97 -14.85 -17.49
N HIS A 49 -4.95 -14.28 -18.11
CA HIS A 49 -3.57 -14.73 -17.98
C HIS A 49 -2.84 -14.06 -16.80
N ALA A 50 -3.33 -12.93 -16.33
CA ALA A 50 -2.76 -12.19 -15.21
C ALA A 50 -3.91 -11.60 -14.39
N PRO A 51 -4.65 -12.43 -13.62
CA PRO A 51 -5.97 -12.07 -13.10
C PRO A 51 -5.97 -11.12 -11.90
N GLY A 52 -4.86 -10.93 -11.22
CA GLY A 52 -4.82 -10.09 -10.02
C GLY A 52 -4.91 -8.60 -10.34
N LYS A 53 -5.29 -7.84 -9.33
CA LYS A 53 -5.25 -6.37 -9.32
C LYS A 53 -4.68 -5.90 -7.98
N ASN A 54 -4.19 -4.67 -7.98
CA ASN A 54 -3.72 -4.01 -6.76
C ASN A 54 -4.64 -2.86 -6.37
N ASN A 55 -4.65 -2.55 -5.09
CA ASN A 55 -5.16 -1.29 -4.59
C ASN A 55 -3.99 -0.41 -4.17
N ILE A 56 -4.22 0.88 -4.13
CA ILE A 56 -3.25 1.86 -3.65
C ILE A 56 -3.87 2.63 -2.49
N LEU A 57 -3.13 2.74 -1.39
CA LEU A 57 -3.52 3.53 -0.24
C LEU A 57 -2.56 4.71 -0.10
N LEU A 58 -3.11 5.91 -0.01
CA LEU A 58 -2.33 7.14 0.15
C LEU A 58 -2.68 7.78 1.48
N ILE A 59 -1.66 8.06 2.28
CA ILE A 59 -1.82 8.72 3.58
C ILE A 59 -0.79 9.84 3.68
N ALA A 60 -1.25 11.08 3.87
CA ALA A 60 -0.37 12.21 4.15
C ALA A 60 -0.10 12.23 5.65
N VAL A 61 1.15 12.17 6.05
CA VAL A 61 1.54 12.06 7.46
C VAL A 61 2.73 12.96 7.79
N PRO A 62 2.89 13.32 9.07
CA PRO A 62 4.15 13.92 9.53
C PRO A 62 5.34 12.98 9.27
N ASP A 63 6.52 13.55 9.07
CA ASP A 63 7.72 12.77 8.76
C ASP A 63 8.01 11.68 9.79
N GLU A 64 7.77 11.96 11.07
CA GLU A 64 8.04 11.05 12.18
C GLU A 64 7.15 9.81 12.18
N GLU A 65 6.07 9.80 11.42
CA GLU A 65 5.19 8.64 11.30
C GLU A 65 5.67 7.63 10.23
N ILE A 66 6.55 8.06 9.35
CA ILE A 66 7.01 7.21 8.23
C ILE A 66 7.71 5.94 8.72
N PRO A 67 8.65 5.98 9.68
CA PRO A 67 9.28 4.74 10.13
C PRO A 67 8.28 3.69 10.64
N HIS A 68 7.23 4.14 11.32
CA HIS A 68 6.19 3.27 11.84
C HIS A 68 5.40 2.58 10.71
N LEU A 69 5.01 3.36 9.70
CA LEU A 69 4.28 2.84 8.54
C LEU A 69 5.14 1.90 7.71
N LEU A 70 6.42 2.21 7.53
CA LEU A 70 7.33 1.34 6.79
C LEU A 70 7.55 0.01 7.51
N GLU A 71 7.61 0.02 8.84
CA GLU A 71 7.73 -1.23 9.60
C GLU A 71 6.50 -2.12 9.44
N PHE A 72 5.33 -1.52 9.39
CA PHE A 72 4.10 -2.24 9.07
C PHE A 72 4.21 -2.95 7.70
N VAL A 73 4.71 -2.25 6.69
CA VAL A 73 4.89 -2.84 5.35
C VAL A 73 5.93 -3.97 5.37
N ARG A 74 7.05 -3.77 6.08
CA ARG A 74 8.09 -4.82 6.20
C ARG A 74 7.51 -6.07 6.83
N LYS A 75 6.67 -5.93 7.86
CA LYS A 75 5.99 -7.06 8.48
C LYS A 75 5.08 -7.78 7.49
N MET A 76 4.27 -7.02 6.74
CA MET A 76 3.39 -7.60 5.72
C MET A 76 4.19 -8.37 4.66
N ARG A 77 5.34 -7.85 4.25
CA ARG A 77 6.21 -8.52 3.27
C ARG A 77 6.83 -9.80 3.84
N ARG A 78 7.21 -9.80 5.11
CA ARG A 78 7.73 -11.02 5.77
C ARG A 78 6.65 -12.09 5.87
N ASP A 79 5.45 -11.71 6.27
CA ASP A 79 4.34 -12.64 6.48
C ASP A 79 3.75 -13.16 5.16
N HIS A 80 3.87 -12.36 4.09
CA HIS A 80 3.27 -12.68 2.79
C HIS A 80 4.27 -12.37 1.67
N PRO A 81 5.34 -13.16 1.53
CA PRO A 81 6.46 -12.82 0.63
C PRO A 81 6.08 -12.78 -0.86
N THR A 82 4.98 -13.43 -1.25
CA THR A 82 4.51 -13.41 -2.64
C THR A 82 3.35 -12.42 -2.85
N GLY A 83 3.01 -11.63 -1.85
CA GLY A 83 1.86 -10.74 -1.91
C GLY A 83 2.04 -9.50 -2.79
N GLY A 84 3.26 -9.07 -3.00
CA GLY A 84 3.53 -7.90 -3.84
C GLY A 84 3.30 -6.56 -3.14
N PHE A 85 3.53 -6.50 -1.84
CA PHE A 85 3.43 -5.24 -1.09
C PHE A 85 4.62 -4.35 -1.41
N ARG A 86 4.35 -3.09 -1.78
CA ARG A 86 5.36 -2.06 -2.05
C ARG A 86 4.93 -0.75 -1.43
N ALA A 87 5.89 -0.08 -0.80
CA ALA A 87 5.63 1.25 -0.24
C ALA A 87 6.64 2.24 -0.79
N PHE A 88 6.15 3.44 -1.06
CA PHE A 88 6.95 4.55 -1.52
C PHE A 88 6.64 5.75 -0.63
N THR A 89 7.64 6.54 -0.31
CA THR A 89 7.44 7.79 0.42
C THR A 89 8.05 8.93 -0.37
N PHE A 90 7.37 10.07 -0.36
CA PHE A 90 7.92 11.26 -0.99
C PHE A 90 7.48 12.50 -0.22
N PRO A 91 8.30 13.56 -0.24
CA PRO A 91 7.96 14.78 0.48
C PRO A 91 6.78 15.49 -0.17
N LEU A 92 5.96 16.14 0.66
CA LEU A 92 4.88 17.00 0.20
C LEU A 92 5.32 18.46 0.32
N GLU A 93 5.35 19.18 -0.80
CA GLU A 93 5.70 20.58 -0.78
C GLU A 93 4.54 21.43 -0.28
N GLU A 94 3.31 21.10 -0.68
CA GLU A 94 2.10 21.78 -0.26
C GLU A 94 0.99 20.76 -0.01
N CYS A 95 0.13 21.07 0.96
CA CYS A 95 -1.04 20.26 1.29
C CYS A 95 -2.15 21.22 1.75
N ILE A 96 -3.22 21.29 1.00
CA ILE A 96 -4.34 22.18 1.31
C ILE A 96 -5.61 21.43 1.62
#